data_41bf3897ba305930ef5bd87eb6febc1c
#
_entry.id   41bf3897ba305930ef5bd87eb6febc1c
#
_cell.length_a   1.000
_cell.length_b   1.000
_cell.length_c   1.000
_cell.angle_alpha   90.00
_cell.angle_beta   90.00
_cell.angle_gamma   90.00
#
_symmetry.space_group_name_H-M   'P 1'
#
loop_
_entity.id
_entity.type
_entity.pdbx_description
1 polymer ?
#
loop_
_entity_poly.entity_id
_entity_poly.type
_entity_poly.pdbx_seq_one_letter_code
_entity_poly.pdbx_strand_id
1 'polypeptide(L)'
;MNRNRLGLSGIKVSAVGMGTLTMGFSQKNLSTDEGARIIVHAVKSGINFLDTAQYYDTYRYLRPALDTIKSDENLDMPVVCSKTLESDYESASAAVDECLSELNLEKIDIFLLHEVRGVVDLHERSEAWRALRDKKASGLIRAIGISTHHVDACLEAANLDSCDVVFPLINKAGMGIRDGECPGTRDDMAEAIKLCSNHGVGVFTMKAFGGGNIIEDYVECLDYVTSLEGVDAVMIGMGSLDEVDTAVSYFEGNLGSDYRPDISKKRMMVDQSDCEGCGACKARCVSEAISWNDSGLAEISVEKCVRCGYCAPVCPARAIVFL
;
A
#
# COMPACT_ATOMS: atom_id res chain seq x y z
N MET A 1 -17.00 -12.64 -3.08
CA MET A 1 -15.71 -12.61 -2.35
C MET A 1 -15.94 -12.60 -0.85
N ASN A 2 -15.15 -13.36 -0.06
CA ASN A 2 -15.23 -13.42 1.39
C ASN A 2 -14.86 -12.09 2.05
N ARG A 3 -15.49 -11.79 3.20
CA ARG A 3 -15.25 -10.60 4.02
C ARG A 3 -14.63 -11.00 5.35
N ASN A 4 -13.44 -10.51 5.64
CA ASN A 4 -12.74 -10.73 6.89
C ASN A 4 -12.98 -9.55 7.86
N ARG A 5 -12.93 -9.81 9.16
CA ARG A 5 -12.89 -8.73 10.15
C ARG A 5 -11.47 -8.21 10.22
N LEU A 6 -11.31 -6.89 10.23
CA LEU A 6 -10.02 -6.24 10.38
C LEU A 6 -9.72 -6.07 11.88
N GLY A 7 -9.17 -7.12 12.47
CA GLY A 7 -8.93 -7.22 13.92
C GLY A 7 -10.20 -6.95 14.74
N LEU A 8 -10.05 -6.14 15.79
CA LEU A 8 -11.16 -5.70 16.66
C LEU A 8 -11.79 -4.36 16.24
N SER A 9 -11.37 -3.76 15.11
CA SER A 9 -11.88 -2.46 14.61
C SER A 9 -13.37 -2.43 14.29
N GLY A 10 -14.02 -3.58 14.15
CA GLY A 10 -15.40 -3.71 13.72
C GLY A 10 -15.61 -3.50 12.20
N ILE A 11 -14.54 -3.23 11.44
CA ILE A 11 -14.57 -3.05 10.00
C ILE A 11 -14.46 -4.42 9.32
N LYS A 12 -15.27 -4.64 8.25
CA LYS A 12 -15.21 -5.84 7.43
C LYS A 12 -14.70 -5.49 6.04
N VAL A 13 -13.62 -6.15 5.62
CA VAL A 13 -12.95 -5.93 4.33
C VAL A 13 -12.90 -7.20 3.50
N SER A 14 -12.83 -7.06 2.18
CA SER A 14 -12.51 -8.19 1.28
C SER A 14 -11.09 -8.68 1.54
N ALA A 15 -10.84 -9.97 1.36
CA ALA A 15 -9.51 -10.57 1.54
C ALA A 15 -8.43 -9.92 0.65
N VAL A 16 -8.84 -9.30 -0.47
CA VAL A 16 -8.00 -8.42 -1.28
C VAL A 16 -8.54 -7.00 -1.24
N GLY A 17 -7.63 -6.04 -1.09
CA GLY A 17 -7.89 -4.61 -1.27
C GLY A 17 -7.16 -4.06 -2.50
N MET A 18 -7.64 -2.92 -3.00
CA MET A 18 -7.08 -2.23 -4.14
C MET A 18 -6.28 -1.02 -3.71
N GLY A 19 -4.95 -1.05 -3.94
CA GLY A 19 -4.07 0.12 -3.80
C GLY A 19 -4.10 1.00 -5.04
N THR A 20 -4.24 2.32 -4.84
CA THR A 20 -4.38 3.29 -5.94
C THR A 20 -3.07 3.95 -6.37
N LEU A 21 -1.97 3.80 -5.62
CA LEU A 21 -0.66 4.37 -5.96
C LEU A 21 -0.23 4.05 -7.40
N THR A 22 -0.49 2.82 -7.85
CA THR A 22 -0.15 2.36 -9.21
C THR A 22 -0.76 3.22 -10.32
N MET A 23 -1.92 3.85 -10.07
CA MET A 23 -2.58 4.75 -11.04
C MET A 23 -1.99 6.15 -11.03
N GLY A 24 -1.33 6.55 -9.92
CA GLY A 24 -0.86 7.90 -9.66
C GLY A 24 0.26 8.36 -10.58
N PHE A 25 0.60 9.65 -10.46
CA PHE A 25 1.58 10.35 -11.30
C PHE A 25 3.00 9.75 -11.20
N SER A 26 3.34 9.17 -10.05
CA SER A 26 4.66 8.57 -9.82
C SER A 26 4.85 7.23 -10.54
N GLN A 27 3.76 6.59 -11.01
CA GLN A 27 3.78 5.29 -11.65
C GLN A 27 3.12 5.33 -13.05
N LYS A 28 1.87 4.86 -13.20
CA LYS A 28 1.19 4.77 -14.51
C LYS A 28 0.62 6.09 -15.01
N ASN A 29 0.39 7.06 -14.12
CA ASN A 29 -0.17 8.39 -14.42
C ASN A 29 -1.42 8.30 -15.32
N LEU A 30 -2.41 7.55 -14.91
CA LEU A 30 -3.64 7.35 -15.65
C LEU A 30 -4.47 8.64 -15.74
N SER A 31 -5.36 8.71 -16.72
CA SER A 31 -6.40 9.76 -16.73
C SER A 31 -7.38 9.53 -15.56
N THR A 32 -8.01 10.62 -15.10
CA THR A 32 -9.00 10.56 -14.01
C THR A 32 -10.12 9.57 -14.31
N ASP A 33 -10.65 9.61 -15.54
CA ASP A 33 -11.75 8.75 -15.96
C ASP A 33 -11.35 7.27 -16.01
N GLU A 34 -10.13 6.98 -16.47
CA GLU A 34 -9.63 5.61 -16.53
C GLU A 34 -9.41 5.03 -15.12
N GLY A 35 -8.76 5.80 -14.22
CA GLY A 35 -8.58 5.39 -12.85
C GLY A 35 -9.91 5.17 -12.12
N ALA A 36 -10.86 6.10 -12.27
CA ALA A 36 -12.19 5.96 -11.69
C ALA A 36 -12.94 4.72 -12.21
N ARG A 37 -12.87 4.44 -13.51
CA ARG A 37 -13.47 3.26 -14.12
C ARG A 37 -12.91 1.96 -13.55
N ILE A 38 -11.59 1.89 -13.33
CA ILE A 38 -10.93 0.71 -12.75
C ILE A 38 -11.38 0.51 -11.30
N ILE A 39 -11.49 1.58 -10.50
CA ILE A 39 -11.98 1.50 -9.11
C ILE A 39 -13.43 1.00 -9.08
N VAL A 40 -14.31 1.56 -9.91
CA VAL A 40 -15.71 1.10 -10.00
C VAL A 40 -15.79 -0.37 -10.40
N HIS A 41 -14.95 -0.81 -11.35
CA HIS A 41 -14.87 -2.21 -11.76
C HIS A 41 -14.43 -3.10 -10.60
N ALA A 42 -13.42 -2.71 -9.84
CA ALA A 42 -12.96 -3.45 -8.67
C ALA A 42 -14.09 -3.64 -7.63
N VAL A 43 -14.86 -2.58 -7.34
CA VAL A 43 -15.99 -2.66 -6.41
C VAL A 43 -17.10 -3.56 -6.96
N LYS A 44 -17.45 -3.47 -8.25
CA LYS A 44 -18.40 -4.37 -8.93
C LYS A 44 -17.95 -5.83 -8.90
N SER A 45 -16.66 -6.09 -8.93
CA SER A 45 -16.06 -7.42 -8.84
C SER A 45 -15.95 -7.94 -7.39
N GLY A 46 -16.46 -7.18 -6.41
CA GLY A 46 -16.56 -7.61 -5.01
C GLY A 46 -15.44 -7.13 -4.08
N ILE A 47 -14.46 -6.37 -4.56
CA ILE A 47 -13.46 -5.70 -3.72
C ILE A 47 -14.16 -4.54 -3.00
N ASN A 48 -14.13 -4.53 -1.66
CA ASN A 48 -14.70 -3.43 -0.88
C ASN A 48 -13.66 -2.66 -0.06
N PHE A 49 -12.39 -2.82 -0.36
CA PHE A 49 -11.32 -2.18 0.39
C PHE A 49 -10.40 -1.42 -0.56
N LEU A 50 -10.38 -0.09 -0.42
CA LEU A 50 -9.61 0.83 -1.25
C LEU A 50 -8.54 1.52 -0.40
N ASP A 51 -7.31 1.57 -0.89
CA ASP A 51 -6.18 2.21 -0.23
C ASP A 51 -5.64 3.36 -1.07
N THR A 52 -5.49 4.51 -0.43
CA THR A 52 -4.92 5.73 -0.98
C THR A 52 -4.02 6.42 0.06
N ALA A 53 -3.49 7.58 -0.25
CA ALA A 53 -2.79 8.47 0.67
C ALA A 53 -2.83 9.91 0.15
N GLN A 54 -2.72 10.88 1.05
CA GLN A 54 -2.56 12.29 0.71
C GLN A 54 -1.45 12.51 -0.33
N TYR A 55 -0.29 11.90 -0.09
CA TYR A 55 0.89 12.01 -0.92
C TYR A 55 0.78 11.39 -2.32
N TYR A 56 -0.17 10.45 -2.55
CA TYR A 56 -0.29 9.75 -3.84
C TYR A 56 -0.94 10.57 -4.94
N ASP A 57 -1.60 11.69 -4.62
CA ASP A 57 -2.42 12.48 -5.55
C ASP A 57 -3.46 11.62 -6.30
N THR A 58 -4.05 10.64 -5.57
CA THR A 58 -5.00 9.69 -6.15
C THR A 58 -6.44 9.92 -5.72
N TYR A 59 -6.73 10.92 -4.88
CA TYR A 59 -8.10 11.33 -4.55
C TYR A 59 -8.91 11.70 -5.79
N ARG A 60 -8.25 12.26 -6.81
CA ARG A 60 -8.85 12.59 -8.11
C ARG A 60 -9.47 11.39 -8.85
N TYR A 61 -8.99 10.16 -8.58
CA TYR A 61 -9.59 8.93 -9.15
C TYR A 61 -10.70 8.39 -8.25
N LEU A 62 -10.49 8.44 -6.92
CA LEU A 62 -11.44 7.92 -5.96
C LEU A 62 -12.73 8.74 -5.95
N ARG A 63 -12.64 10.08 -5.96
CA ARG A 63 -13.83 10.94 -5.87
C ARG A 63 -14.90 10.59 -6.91
N PRO A 64 -14.64 10.62 -8.23
CA PRO A 64 -15.64 10.29 -9.22
C PRO A 64 -16.06 8.81 -9.18
N ALA A 65 -15.17 7.90 -8.76
CA ALA A 65 -15.53 6.51 -8.54
C ALA A 65 -16.52 6.34 -7.39
N LEU A 66 -16.28 6.98 -6.24
CA LEU A 66 -17.16 6.96 -5.07
C LEU A 66 -18.52 7.60 -5.38
N ASP A 67 -18.56 8.71 -6.12
CA ASP A 67 -19.80 9.34 -6.57
C ASP A 67 -20.61 8.39 -7.48
N THR A 68 -19.94 7.67 -8.38
CA THR A 68 -20.56 6.64 -9.24
C THR A 68 -21.09 5.48 -8.43
N ILE A 69 -20.31 4.95 -7.48
CA ILE A 69 -20.71 3.84 -6.60
C ILE A 69 -21.90 4.24 -5.74
N LYS A 70 -21.87 5.43 -5.16
CA LYS A 70 -22.95 5.97 -4.31
C LYS A 70 -24.27 6.12 -5.07
N SER A 71 -24.22 6.35 -6.38
CA SER A 71 -25.40 6.50 -7.24
C SER A 71 -25.98 5.15 -7.73
N ASP A 72 -25.26 4.04 -7.59
CA ASP A 72 -25.69 2.69 -7.99
C ASP A 72 -26.28 1.94 -6.79
N GLU A 73 -27.60 1.79 -6.76
CA GLU A 73 -28.35 1.14 -5.67
C GLU A 73 -27.93 -0.33 -5.42
N ASN A 74 -27.21 -0.94 -6.36
CA ASN A 74 -26.74 -2.32 -6.23
C ASN A 74 -25.33 -2.43 -5.63
N LEU A 75 -24.70 -1.30 -5.31
CA LEU A 75 -23.33 -1.27 -4.76
C LEU A 75 -23.33 -0.68 -3.35
N ASP A 76 -22.59 -1.33 -2.47
CA ASP A 76 -22.26 -0.80 -1.16
C ASP A 76 -21.03 0.12 -1.27
N MET A 77 -20.99 1.17 -0.46
CA MET A 77 -19.80 2.01 -0.34
C MET A 77 -18.63 1.17 0.18
N PRO A 78 -17.45 1.24 -0.48
CA PRO A 78 -16.27 0.51 -0.02
C PRO A 78 -15.69 1.14 1.25
N VAL A 79 -14.91 0.35 1.97
CA VAL A 79 -14.02 0.81 3.05
C VAL A 79 -12.86 1.57 2.41
N VAL A 80 -12.62 2.80 2.84
CA VAL A 80 -11.55 3.65 2.32
C VAL A 80 -10.48 3.85 3.41
N CYS A 81 -9.24 3.56 3.06
CA CYS A 81 -8.05 3.85 3.86
C CYS A 81 -7.26 4.99 3.22
N SER A 82 -6.93 6.02 4.00
CA SER A 82 -5.97 7.04 3.61
C SER A 82 -4.87 7.23 4.65
N LYS A 83 -3.87 8.06 4.34
CA LYS A 83 -2.65 8.20 5.15
C LYS A 83 -2.05 9.59 4.99
N THR A 84 -1.30 10.03 5.99
CA THR A 84 -0.51 11.26 5.93
C THR A 84 0.92 11.05 6.41
N LEU A 85 1.87 11.79 5.82
CA LEU A 85 3.27 11.85 6.25
C LEU A 85 3.51 12.91 7.34
N GLU A 86 2.50 13.71 7.66
CA GLU A 86 2.61 14.80 8.63
C GLU A 86 3.04 14.33 10.01
N SER A 87 3.81 15.17 10.72
CA SER A 87 4.39 14.83 12.02
C SER A 87 3.83 15.64 13.18
N ASP A 88 3.26 16.82 12.93
CA ASP A 88 2.65 17.67 13.94
C ASP A 88 1.12 17.55 13.97
N TYR A 89 0.51 18.07 15.05
CA TYR A 89 -0.92 17.95 15.29
C TYR A 89 -1.77 18.69 14.26
N GLU A 90 -1.42 19.94 13.95
CA GLU A 90 -2.19 20.81 13.07
C GLU A 90 -2.20 20.27 11.64
N SER A 91 -1.03 19.92 11.13
CA SER A 91 -0.89 19.40 9.77
C SER A 91 -1.54 18.02 9.60
N ALA A 92 -1.40 17.12 10.57
CA ALA A 92 -2.08 15.82 10.55
C ALA A 92 -3.60 15.96 10.65
N SER A 93 -4.09 16.88 11.49
CA SER A 93 -5.51 17.19 11.56
C SER A 93 -6.06 17.74 10.24
N ALA A 94 -5.32 18.67 9.61
CA ALA A 94 -5.68 19.25 8.31
C ALA A 94 -5.68 18.20 7.19
N ALA A 95 -4.75 17.23 7.21
CA ALA A 95 -4.71 16.14 6.23
C ALA A 95 -5.96 15.24 6.28
N VAL A 96 -6.54 15.04 7.46
CA VAL A 96 -7.81 14.32 7.59
C VAL A 96 -8.95 15.15 6.99
N ASP A 97 -9.02 16.46 7.30
CA ASP A 97 -10.05 17.34 6.77
C ASP A 97 -9.96 17.48 5.25
N GLU A 98 -8.75 17.57 4.70
CA GLU A 98 -8.48 17.54 3.26
C GLU A 98 -9.02 16.26 2.63
N CYS A 99 -8.67 15.09 3.19
CA CYS A 99 -9.14 13.79 2.70
C CYS A 99 -10.68 13.72 2.65
N LEU A 100 -11.35 14.14 3.72
CA LEU A 100 -12.81 14.16 3.78
C LEU A 100 -13.43 15.09 2.74
N SER A 101 -12.85 16.29 2.56
CA SER A 101 -13.27 17.27 1.58
C SER A 101 -13.07 16.80 0.14
N GLU A 102 -11.87 16.33 -0.19
CA GLU A 102 -11.49 15.86 -1.52
C GLU A 102 -12.31 14.64 -1.96
N LEU A 103 -12.59 13.72 -1.03
CA LEU A 103 -13.37 12.52 -1.31
C LEU A 103 -14.88 12.71 -1.12
N ASN A 104 -15.33 13.87 -0.61
CA ASN A 104 -16.73 14.17 -0.27
C ASN A 104 -17.34 13.12 0.68
N LEU A 105 -16.60 12.82 1.72
CA LEU A 105 -17.00 11.87 2.75
C LEU A 105 -17.31 12.60 4.06
N GLU A 106 -18.33 12.14 4.78
CA GLU A 106 -18.63 12.65 6.14
C GLU A 106 -17.66 12.07 7.18
N LYS A 107 -17.11 10.89 6.91
CA LYS A 107 -16.12 10.18 7.73
C LYS A 107 -15.28 9.27 6.87
N ILE A 108 -14.03 9.03 7.29
CA ILE A 108 -13.12 8.05 6.68
C ILE A 108 -13.09 6.76 7.52
N ASP A 109 -13.01 5.61 6.87
CA ASP A 109 -12.98 4.33 7.59
C ASP A 109 -11.66 4.09 8.29
N ILE A 110 -10.54 4.31 7.61
CA ILE A 110 -9.20 4.08 8.15
C ILE A 110 -8.31 5.27 7.80
N PHE A 111 -7.58 5.81 8.78
CA PHE A 111 -6.58 6.83 8.53
C PHE A 111 -5.28 6.50 9.27
N LEU A 112 -4.14 6.51 8.55
CA LEU A 112 -2.86 6.03 9.08
C LEU A 112 -1.81 7.12 9.15
N LEU A 113 -0.87 7.01 10.08
CA LEU A 113 0.46 7.58 9.90
C LEU A 113 1.17 6.81 8.80
N HIS A 114 1.59 7.51 7.75
CA HIS A 114 2.17 6.92 6.55
C HIS A 114 3.66 6.64 6.73
N GLU A 115 4.11 5.45 6.34
CA GLU A 115 5.53 5.07 6.26
C GLU A 115 6.32 5.35 7.55
N VAL A 116 5.80 4.87 8.68
CA VAL A 116 6.53 4.98 9.96
C VAL A 116 7.84 4.20 9.88
N ARG A 117 8.98 4.90 10.05
CA ARG A 117 10.34 4.40 9.79
C ARG A 117 11.04 3.89 11.05
N GLY A 118 10.32 3.19 11.92
CA GLY A 118 10.81 2.64 13.18
C GLY A 118 10.18 3.31 14.39
N VAL A 119 10.51 2.81 15.58
CA VAL A 119 9.96 3.28 16.86
C VAL A 119 10.30 4.74 17.14
N VAL A 120 11.50 5.19 16.76
CA VAL A 120 11.92 6.58 16.97
C VAL A 120 11.03 7.55 16.17
N ASP A 121 10.83 7.30 14.88
CA ASP A 121 9.94 8.11 14.02
C ASP A 121 8.50 8.11 14.56
N LEU A 122 8.00 6.97 15.05
CA LEU A 122 6.68 6.90 15.66
C LEU A 122 6.56 7.83 16.89
N HIS A 123 7.58 7.87 17.73
CA HIS A 123 7.60 8.74 18.92
C HIS A 123 7.72 10.23 18.52
N GLU A 124 8.54 10.56 17.53
CA GLU A 124 8.66 11.92 17.00
C GLU A 124 7.34 12.43 16.42
N ARG A 125 6.51 11.53 15.89
CA ARG A 125 5.18 11.82 15.34
C ARG A 125 4.03 11.66 16.36
N SER A 126 4.33 11.68 17.66
CA SER A 126 3.32 11.53 18.72
C SER A 126 2.22 12.59 18.69
N GLU A 127 2.51 13.83 18.26
CA GLU A 127 1.50 14.88 18.07
C GLU A 127 0.55 14.59 16.90
N ALA A 128 1.08 14.10 15.77
CA ALA A 128 0.25 13.62 14.67
C ALA A 128 -0.64 12.44 15.10
N TRP A 129 -0.08 11.50 15.89
CA TRP A 129 -0.88 10.40 16.45
C TRP A 129 -2.00 10.89 17.34
N ARG A 130 -1.75 11.90 18.18
CA ARG A 130 -2.76 12.54 19.02
C ARG A 130 -3.88 13.19 18.16
N ALA A 131 -3.53 13.85 17.06
CA ALA A 131 -4.52 14.41 16.13
C ALA A 131 -5.45 13.33 15.55
N LEU A 132 -4.89 12.18 15.12
CA LEU A 132 -5.71 11.06 14.62
C LEU A 132 -6.64 10.49 15.71
N ARG A 133 -6.18 10.37 16.96
CA ARG A 133 -7.02 9.94 18.07
C ARG A 133 -8.18 10.91 18.34
N ASP A 134 -7.92 12.20 18.31
CA ASP A 134 -8.96 13.24 18.53
C ASP A 134 -9.97 13.23 17.36
N LYS A 135 -9.53 13.09 16.11
CA LYS A 135 -10.42 12.92 14.94
C LYS A 135 -11.25 11.63 15.04
N LYS A 136 -10.68 10.53 15.54
CA LYS A 136 -11.43 9.31 15.82
C LYS A 136 -12.46 9.52 16.94
N ALA A 137 -12.07 10.16 18.03
CA ALA A 137 -12.98 10.46 19.14
C ALA A 137 -14.15 11.37 18.71
N SER A 138 -13.94 12.26 17.75
CA SER A 138 -14.99 13.10 17.15
C SER A 138 -15.86 12.37 16.10
N GLY A 139 -15.55 11.13 15.77
CA GLY A 139 -16.29 10.29 14.81
C GLY A 139 -15.97 10.54 13.34
N LEU A 140 -14.95 11.35 13.03
CA LEU A 140 -14.49 11.60 11.66
C LEU A 140 -13.65 10.46 11.09
N ILE A 141 -13.01 9.67 11.96
CA ILE A 141 -12.26 8.45 11.59
C ILE A 141 -12.85 7.27 12.36
N ARG A 142 -13.04 6.11 11.70
CA ARG A 142 -13.52 4.88 12.38
C ARG A 142 -12.37 4.09 13.00
N ALA A 143 -11.23 3.96 12.32
CA ALA A 143 -10.06 3.24 12.78
C ALA A 143 -8.78 4.00 12.42
N ILE A 144 -7.80 4.01 13.34
CA ILE A 144 -6.49 4.62 13.15
C ILE A 144 -5.38 3.59 13.25
N GLY A 145 -4.23 3.87 12.66
CA GLY A 145 -3.09 2.97 12.70
C GLY A 145 -1.86 3.54 12.00
N ILE A 146 -0.95 2.66 11.67
CA ILE A 146 0.30 3.01 10.98
C ILE A 146 0.51 2.15 9.73
N SER A 147 1.19 2.68 8.73
CA SER A 147 1.82 1.89 7.68
C SER A 147 3.34 1.89 7.87
N THR A 148 3.98 0.75 7.64
CA THR A 148 5.42 0.63 7.89
C THR A 148 6.10 -0.44 7.04
N HIS A 149 7.39 -0.24 6.79
CA HIS A 149 8.31 -1.25 6.25
C HIS A 149 9.23 -1.83 7.34
N HIS A 150 9.09 -1.38 8.59
CA HIS A 150 10.00 -1.66 9.69
C HIS A 150 9.39 -2.64 10.69
N VAL A 151 10.16 -3.67 11.04
CA VAL A 151 9.76 -4.71 12.01
C VAL A 151 9.50 -4.10 13.38
N ASP A 152 10.41 -3.27 13.88
CA ASP A 152 10.30 -2.61 15.19
C ASP A 152 9.06 -1.72 15.32
N ALA A 153 8.72 -0.95 14.26
CA ALA A 153 7.48 -0.16 14.23
C ALA A 153 6.22 -1.04 14.18
N CYS A 154 6.28 -2.17 13.46
CA CYS A 154 5.17 -3.13 13.43
C CYS A 154 4.96 -3.78 14.81
N LEU A 155 6.03 -4.16 15.50
CA LEU A 155 5.97 -4.67 16.87
C LEU A 155 5.39 -3.64 17.86
N GLU A 156 5.79 -2.37 17.71
CA GLU A 156 5.29 -1.28 18.57
C GLU A 156 3.80 -1.04 18.34
N ALA A 157 3.28 -1.23 17.12
CA ALA A 157 1.85 -1.08 16.83
C ALA A 157 0.96 -1.99 17.69
N ALA A 158 1.45 -3.16 18.11
CA ALA A 158 0.73 -4.08 18.99
C ALA A 158 0.46 -3.49 20.39
N ASN A 159 1.30 -2.55 20.83
CA ASN A 159 1.22 -1.92 22.17
C ASN A 159 0.82 -0.44 22.10
N LEU A 160 0.73 0.13 20.90
CA LEU A 160 0.41 1.53 20.70
C LEU A 160 -1.04 1.82 21.09
N ASP A 161 -1.23 2.72 22.05
CA ASP A 161 -2.55 3.06 22.54
C ASP A 161 -3.48 3.53 21.42
N SER A 162 -4.66 2.92 21.37
CA SER A 162 -5.70 3.19 20.37
C SER A 162 -5.37 2.77 18.94
N CYS A 163 -4.31 1.99 18.68
CA CYS A 163 -4.01 1.45 17.37
C CYS A 163 -5.01 0.35 17.01
N ASP A 164 -5.83 0.60 15.99
CA ASP A 164 -6.82 -0.38 15.54
C ASP A 164 -6.28 -1.29 14.44
N VAL A 165 -5.35 -0.75 13.61
CA VAL A 165 -4.86 -1.45 12.42
C VAL A 165 -3.38 -1.16 12.15
N VAL A 166 -2.71 -2.10 11.51
CA VAL A 166 -1.35 -1.93 11.00
C VAL A 166 -1.25 -2.39 9.54
N PHE A 167 -0.47 -1.66 8.75
CA PHE A 167 -0.28 -1.92 7.33
C PHE A 167 1.20 -2.16 7.03
N PRO A 168 1.73 -3.36 7.33
CA PRO A 168 3.14 -3.69 7.14
C PRO A 168 3.45 -4.16 5.72
N LEU A 169 4.72 -3.98 5.32
CA LEU A 169 5.29 -4.57 4.12
C LEU A 169 5.67 -6.02 4.39
N ILE A 170 5.18 -6.96 3.58
CA ILE A 170 5.60 -8.37 3.60
C ILE A 170 5.53 -8.99 2.22
N ASN A 171 6.53 -9.82 1.87
CA ASN A 171 6.53 -10.64 0.66
C ASN A 171 7.45 -11.86 0.84
N LYS A 172 7.30 -12.86 -0.02
CA LYS A 172 8.04 -14.14 0.09
C LYS A 172 9.57 -14.00 0.00
N ALA A 173 10.07 -12.93 -0.63
CA ALA A 173 11.49 -12.67 -0.80
C ALA A 173 12.09 -11.79 0.32
N GLY A 174 11.28 -11.26 1.26
CA GLY A 174 11.72 -10.33 2.29
C GLY A 174 12.20 -8.98 1.74
N MET A 175 11.88 -8.70 0.47
CA MET A 175 12.31 -7.45 -0.18
C MET A 175 11.65 -6.25 0.49
N GLY A 176 12.46 -5.34 0.99
CA GLY A 176 11.95 -4.09 1.49
C GLY A 176 11.78 -3.99 2.99
N ILE A 177 11.89 -5.08 3.68
CA ILE A 177 11.75 -5.13 5.12
C ILE A 177 13.00 -4.51 5.78
N ARG A 178 12.75 -3.68 6.77
CA ARG A 178 13.76 -3.02 7.59
C ARG A 178 13.59 -3.40 9.06
N ASP A 179 14.66 -3.25 9.82
CA ASP A 179 14.63 -3.32 11.27
C ASP A 179 15.58 -2.23 11.81
N GLY A 180 15.01 -1.11 12.24
CA GLY A 180 15.76 0.12 12.44
C GLY A 180 16.56 0.50 11.20
N GLU A 181 17.87 0.75 11.34
CA GLU A 181 18.78 1.08 10.24
C GLU A 181 19.23 -0.14 9.41
N CYS A 182 18.94 -1.37 9.87
CA CYS A 182 19.38 -2.61 9.24
C CYS A 182 18.32 -3.19 8.30
N PRO A 183 18.71 -4.07 7.35
CA PRO A 183 17.76 -4.95 6.68
C PRO A 183 17.06 -5.86 7.69
N GLY A 184 15.71 -5.90 7.65
CA GLY A 184 14.91 -6.86 8.40
C GLY A 184 14.65 -8.13 7.60
N THR A 185 14.13 -9.17 8.24
CA THR A 185 13.77 -10.41 7.59
C THR A 185 12.25 -10.56 7.45
N ARG A 186 11.81 -11.40 6.50
CA ARG A 186 10.39 -11.73 6.35
C ARG A 186 9.84 -12.50 7.55
N ASP A 187 10.69 -13.29 8.20
CA ASP A 187 10.28 -14.12 9.33
C ASP A 187 10.05 -13.23 10.57
N ASP A 188 10.92 -12.24 10.82
CA ASP A 188 10.71 -11.26 11.89
C ASP A 188 9.45 -10.42 11.66
N MET A 189 9.19 -10.00 10.41
CA MET A 189 7.96 -9.26 10.08
C MET A 189 6.72 -10.14 10.24
N ALA A 190 6.77 -11.42 9.88
CA ALA A 190 5.67 -12.35 10.09
C ALA A 190 5.35 -12.54 11.57
N GLU A 191 6.35 -12.64 12.44
CA GLU A 191 6.15 -12.68 13.89
C GLU A 191 5.56 -11.37 14.44
N ALA A 192 5.98 -10.22 13.92
CA ALA A 192 5.41 -8.92 14.29
C ALA A 192 3.92 -8.81 13.87
N ILE A 193 3.58 -9.28 12.68
CA ILE A 193 2.19 -9.37 12.18
C ILE A 193 1.34 -10.23 13.12
N LYS A 194 1.83 -11.42 13.45
CA LYS A 194 1.16 -12.35 14.37
C LYS A 194 0.94 -11.72 15.75
N LEU A 195 1.94 -11.00 16.27
CA LEU A 195 1.82 -10.30 17.55
C LEU A 195 0.71 -9.23 17.50
N CYS A 196 0.67 -8.40 16.45
CA CYS A 196 -0.38 -7.40 16.25
C CYS A 196 -1.77 -8.06 16.27
N SER A 197 -1.96 -9.12 15.49
CA SER A 197 -3.23 -9.86 15.44
C SER A 197 -3.63 -10.43 16.80
N ASN A 198 -2.69 -11.00 17.58
CA ASN A 198 -2.93 -11.52 18.92
C ASN A 198 -3.38 -10.43 19.92
N HIS A 199 -2.99 -9.17 19.68
CA HIS A 199 -3.43 -8.01 20.45
C HIS A 199 -4.73 -7.39 19.90
N GLY A 200 -5.32 -7.99 18.86
CA GLY A 200 -6.57 -7.52 18.26
C GLY A 200 -6.41 -6.38 17.27
N VAL A 201 -5.17 -5.99 16.95
CA VAL A 201 -4.86 -5.02 15.89
C VAL A 201 -5.12 -5.69 14.54
N GLY A 202 -5.94 -5.09 13.69
CA GLY A 202 -6.21 -5.59 12.35
C GLY A 202 -5.02 -5.43 11.42
N VAL A 203 -4.73 -6.46 10.62
CA VAL A 203 -3.56 -6.46 9.75
C VAL A 203 -3.96 -6.59 8.28
N PHE A 204 -3.59 -5.60 7.48
CA PHE A 204 -3.62 -5.72 6.03
C PHE A 204 -2.24 -5.38 5.47
N THR A 205 -1.78 -6.14 4.47
CA THR A 205 -0.36 -6.13 4.07
C THR A 205 -0.14 -5.47 2.72
N MET A 206 1.06 -4.91 2.50
CA MET A 206 1.46 -4.31 1.23
C MET A 206 2.65 -5.01 0.58
N LYS A 207 2.83 -4.69 -0.71
CA LYS A 207 4.00 -5.07 -1.52
C LYS A 207 4.23 -6.59 -1.60
N ALA A 208 3.15 -7.40 -1.64
CA ALA A 208 3.19 -8.86 -1.81
C ALA A 208 4.06 -9.29 -3.01
N PHE A 209 4.12 -8.47 -4.06
CA PHE A 209 4.95 -8.70 -5.26
C PHE A 209 6.29 -7.94 -5.23
N GLY A 210 6.75 -7.44 -4.08
CA GLY A 210 8.02 -6.72 -3.97
C GLY A 210 8.11 -5.49 -4.89
N GLY A 211 7.04 -4.69 -5.01
CA GLY A 211 6.95 -3.59 -5.99
C GLY A 211 6.93 -4.08 -7.45
N GLY A 212 6.38 -5.26 -7.70
CA GLY A 212 6.33 -5.92 -9.01
C GLY A 212 7.58 -6.76 -9.34
N ASN A 213 8.66 -6.65 -8.56
CA ASN A 213 9.94 -7.28 -8.88
C ASN A 213 9.93 -8.82 -8.81
N ILE A 214 8.94 -9.41 -8.16
CA ILE A 214 8.73 -10.88 -8.07
C ILE A 214 7.35 -11.29 -8.59
N ILE A 215 6.72 -10.48 -9.45
CA ILE A 215 5.35 -10.71 -9.92
C ILE A 215 5.23 -11.94 -10.83
N GLU A 216 6.31 -12.42 -11.42
CA GLU A 216 6.29 -13.65 -12.21
C GLU A 216 5.82 -14.86 -11.40
N ASP A 217 6.08 -14.87 -10.10
CA ASP A 217 5.62 -15.88 -9.14
C ASP A 217 4.28 -15.46 -8.49
N TYR A 218 3.33 -14.98 -9.28
CA TYR A 218 2.10 -14.34 -8.81
C TYR A 218 1.36 -15.16 -7.75
N VAL A 219 1.05 -16.40 -8.06
CA VAL A 219 0.31 -17.30 -7.16
C VAL A 219 1.12 -17.59 -5.90
N GLU A 220 2.41 -17.96 -6.04
CA GLU A 220 3.27 -18.27 -4.90
C GLU A 220 3.50 -17.07 -3.96
N CYS A 221 3.51 -15.84 -4.52
CA CYS A 221 3.60 -14.61 -3.71
C CYS A 221 2.34 -14.41 -2.87
N LEU A 222 1.16 -14.62 -3.45
CA LEU A 222 -0.10 -14.48 -2.74
C LEU A 222 -0.32 -15.63 -1.76
N ASP A 223 -0.01 -16.88 -2.13
CA ASP A 223 -0.07 -18.05 -1.24
C ASP A 223 0.78 -17.81 0.02
N TYR A 224 1.99 -17.27 -0.15
CA TYR A 224 2.85 -16.93 0.99
C TYR A 224 2.17 -15.93 1.92
N VAL A 225 1.72 -14.79 1.40
CA VAL A 225 1.17 -13.72 2.25
C VAL A 225 -0.16 -14.11 2.87
N THR A 226 -1.03 -14.81 2.14
CA THR A 226 -2.34 -15.25 2.65
C THR A 226 -2.25 -16.42 3.63
N SER A 227 -1.13 -17.16 3.63
CA SER A 227 -0.87 -18.24 4.61
C SER A 227 -0.35 -17.73 5.96
N LEU A 228 0.05 -16.46 6.05
CA LEU A 228 0.58 -15.91 7.29
C LEU A 228 -0.53 -15.75 8.34
N GLU A 229 -0.24 -16.24 9.55
CA GLU A 229 -1.14 -16.10 10.69
C GLU A 229 -1.29 -14.61 11.05
N GLY A 230 -2.52 -14.14 11.13
CA GLY A 230 -2.85 -12.76 11.52
C GLY A 230 -3.08 -11.79 10.38
N VAL A 231 -2.89 -12.18 9.11
CA VAL A 231 -3.20 -11.33 7.97
C VAL A 231 -4.70 -11.37 7.66
N ASP A 232 -5.37 -10.23 7.75
CA ASP A 232 -6.81 -10.08 7.47
C ASP A 232 -7.09 -9.79 5.99
N ALA A 233 -6.20 -9.01 5.32
CA ALA A 233 -6.32 -8.66 3.91
C ALA A 233 -4.96 -8.38 3.26
N VAL A 234 -4.91 -8.53 1.93
CA VAL A 234 -3.73 -8.19 1.12
C VAL A 234 -4.06 -7.03 0.19
N MET A 235 -3.31 -5.93 0.30
CA MET A 235 -3.46 -4.77 -0.56
C MET A 235 -2.60 -4.92 -1.81
N ILE A 236 -3.23 -4.89 -2.99
CA ILE A 236 -2.57 -5.02 -4.29
C ILE A 236 -2.76 -3.73 -5.09
N GLY A 237 -1.66 -3.16 -5.59
CA GLY A 237 -1.71 -2.07 -6.55
C GLY A 237 -2.26 -2.56 -7.90
N MET A 238 -3.33 -1.94 -8.39
CA MET A 238 -3.98 -2.31 -9.65
C MET A 238 -4.14 -1.05 -10.52
N GLY A 239 -3.75 -1.15 -11.77
CA GLY A 239 -3.82 -0.05 -12.73
C GLY A 239 -4.38 -0.49 -14.10
N SER A 240 -5.15 -1.59 -14.12
CA SER A 240 -5.93 -2.04 -15.28
C SER A 240 -7.08 -2.95 -14.84
N LEU A 241 -8.07 -3.13 -15.72
CA LEU A 241 -9.19 -4.06 -15.49
C LEU A 241 -8.70 -5.50 -15.36
N ASP A 242 -7.76 -5.91 -16.21
CA ASP A 242 -7.19 -7.27 -16.21
C ASP A 242 -6.45 -7.57 -14.89
N GLU A 243 -5.75 -6.59 -14.30
CA GLU A 243 -5.11 -6.75 -12.99
C GLU A 243 -6.15 -6.93 -11.86
N VAL A 244 -7.29 -6.24 -11.95
CA VAL A 244 -8.44 -6.44 -11.04
C VAL A 244 -9.02 -7.85 -11.20
N ASP A 245 -9.35 -8.26 -12.43
CA ASP A 245 -9.97 -9.55 -12.71
C ASP A 245 -9.05 -10.72 -12.31
N THR A 246 -7.74 -10.58 -12.52
CA THR A 246 -6.73 -11.56 -12.10
C THR A 246 -6.69 -11.70 -10.57
N ALA A 247 -6.68 -10.57 -9.85
CA ALA A 247 -6.66 -10.59 -8.38
C ALA A 247 -7.94 -11.22 -7.84
N VAL A 248 -9.11 -10.83 -8.36
CA VAL A 248 -10.41 -11.41 -7.99
C VAL A 248 -10.42 -12.91 -8.25
N SER A 249 -9.94 -13.35 -9.43
CA SER A 249 -9.88 -14.77 -9.79
C SER A 249 -9.04 -15.59 -8.82
N TYR A 250 -7.90 -15.04 -8.35
CA TYR A 250 -7.08 -15.70 -7.34
C TYR A 250 -7.85 -15.87 -6.02
N PHE A 251 -8.42 -14.79 -5.47
CA PHE A 251 -9.09 -14.82 -4.17
C PHE A 251 -10.44 -15.55 -4.18
N GLU A 252 -10.99 -15.85 -5.36
CA GLU A 252 -12.15 -16.73 -5.54
C GLU A 252 -11.79 -18.18 -5.85
N GLY A 253 -10.49 -18.50 -5.92
CA GLY A 253 -9.99 -19.86 -6.19
C GLY A 253 -10.15 -20.30 -7.65
N ASN A 254 -10.33 -19.35 -8.56
CA ASN A 254 -10.53 -19.61 -10.00
C ASN A 254 -9.23 -19.47 -10.82
N LEU A 255 -8.11 -19.01 -10.20
CA LEU A 255 -6.82 -18.86 -10.88
C LEU A 255 -5.99 -20.15 -10.74
N GLY A 256 -5.47 -20.68 -11.84
CA GLY A 256 -4.62 -21.87 -11.81
C GLY A 256 -3.28 -21.62 -11.08
N SER A 257 -2.76 -22.65 -10.40
CA SER A 257 -1.49 -22.56 -9.68
C SER A 257 -0.27 -22.32 -10.58
N ASP A 258 -0.40 -22.61 -11.87
CA ASP A 258 0.61 -22.38 -12.91
C ASP A 258 0.48 -21.03 -13.60
N TYR A 259 -0.46 -20.18 -13.16
CA TYR A 259 -0.63 -18.86 -13.74
C TYR A 259 0.64 -18.01 -13.63
N ARG A 260 1.00 -17.39 -14.74
CA ARG A 260 2.09 -16.39 -14.82
C ARG A 260 1.57 -15.17 -15.56
N PRO A 261 1.72 -13.97 -15.00
CA PRO A 261 1.29 -12.75 -15.69
C PRO A 261 2.13 -12.48 -16.92
N ASP A 262 1.53 -11.88 -17.95
CA ASP A 262 2.30 -11.34 -19.07
C ASP A 262 3.06 -10.08 -18.64
N ILE A 263 4.37 -10.19 -18.52
CA ILE A 263 5.27 -9.09 -18.15
C ILE A 263 5.93 -8.41 -19.36
N SER A 264 5.57 -8.80 -20.58
CA SER A 264 6.23 -8.31 -21.83
C SER A 264 6.20 -6.79 -21.95
N LYS A 265 5.12 -6.15 -21.47
CA LYS A 265 4.92 -4.69 -21.48
C LYS A 265 5.41 -3.99 -20.22
N LYS A 266 5.79 -4.74 -19.19
CA LYS A 266 6.26 -4.14 -17.92
C LYS A 266 7.68 -3.61 -18.05
N ARG A 267 8.00 -2.58 -17.27
CA ARG A 267 9.30 -1.88 -17.29
C ARG A 267 9.79 -1.64 -15.86
N MET A 268 11.12 -1.63 -15.71
CA MET A 268 11.73 -1.12 -14.49
C MET A 268 11.61 0.40 -14.47
N MET A 269 11.07 0.94 -13.40
CA MET A 269 10.92 2.38 -13.18
C MET A 269 11.44 2.78 -11.82
N VAL A 270 11.70 4.06 -11.65
CA VAL A 270 11.97 4.66 -10.34
C VAL A 270 10.72 5.40 -9.92
N ASP A 271 10.12 4.99 -8.82
CA ASP A 271 9.10 5.79 -8.16
C ASP A 271 9.79 7.05 -7.61
N GLN A 272 9.50 8.18 -8.26
CA GLN A 272 10.17 9.44 -7.96
C GLN A 272 9.80 9.96 -6.57
N SER A 273 8.67 9.52 -6.06
CA SER A 273 8.18 9.91 -4.74
C SER A 273 8.96 9.23 -3.61
N ASP A 274 9.45 8.01 -3.84
CA ASP A 274 10.23 7.25 -2.87
C ASP A 274 11.74 7.43 -3.07
N CYS A 275 12.20 8.02 -4.18
CA CYS A 275 13.61 8.10 -4.52
C CYS A 275 14.36 9.16 -3.71
N GLU A 276 15.41 8.77 -2.98
CA GLU A 276 16.26 9.66 -2.17
C GLU A 276 17.54 10.10 -2.91
N GLY A 277 17.74 9.74 -4.18
CA GLY A 277 18.93 10.12 -4.94
C GLY A 277 20.25 9.48 -4.45
N CYS A 278 20.23 8.43 -3.63
CA CYS A 278 21.40 7.85 -2.96
C CYS A 278 22.41 7.16 -3.89
N GLY A 279 22.02 6.79 -5.14
CA GLY A 279 22.90 6.22 -6.15
C GLY A 279 23.19 4.71 -6.06
N ALA A 280 22.73 4.00 -5.06
CA ALA A 280 22.98 2.56 -4.89
C ALA A 280 22.54 1.74 -6.13
N CYS A 281 21.38 2.06 -6.72
CA CYS A 281 20.88 1.43 -7.93
C CYS A 281 21.79 1.67 -9.15
N LYS A 282 22.30 2.89 -9.32
CA LYS A 282 23.19 3.25 -10.42
C LYS A 282 24.52 2.48 -10.33
N ALA A 283 25.11 2.41 -9.14
CA ALA A 283 26.34 1.65 -8.92
C ALA A 283 26.18 0.15 -9.23
N ARG A 284 24.96 -0.37 -9.16
CA ARG A 284 24.65 -1.79 -9.41
C ARG A 284 24.19 -2.08 -10.85
N CYS A 285 23.95 -1.05 -11.66
CA CYS A 285 23.39 -1.20 -13.00
C CYS A 285 24.44 -1.69 -14.01
N VAL A 286 24.35 -2.95 -14.43
CA VAL A 286 25.31 -3.57 -15.37
C VAL A 286 25.15 -3.08 -16.82
N SER A 287 23.99 -2.51 -17.17
CA SER A 287 23.70 -1.97 -18.51
C SER A 287 23.81 -0.43 -18.59
N GLU A 288 24.27 0.20 -17.52
CA GLU A 288 24.40 1.67 -17.42
C GLU A 288 23.11 2.43 -17.79
N ALA A 289 21.97 1.81 -17.50
CA ALA A 289 20.64 2.35 -17.83
C ALA A 289 20.17 3.42 -16.83
N ILE A 290 20.88 3.68 -15.72
CA ILE A 290 20.45 4.58 -14.65
C ILE A 290 21.24 5.88 -14.70
N SER A 291 20.52 6.98 -14.85
CA SER A 291 21.00 8.36 -14.80
C SER A 291 20.30 9.16 -13.68
N TRP A 292 20.69 10.41 -13.54
CA TRP A 292 20.02 11.37 -12.67
C TRP A 292 19.17 12.33 -13.51
N ASN A 293 17.95 12.60 -13.05
CA ASN A 293 17.14 13.67 -13.59
C ASN A 293 17.58 15.05 -13.03
N ASP A 294 16.92 16.12 -13.47
CA ASP A 294 17.23 17.51 -13.07
C ASP A 294 17.04 17.75 -11.55
N SER A 295 16.24 16.92 -10.88
CA SER A 295 16.04 16.97 -9.42
C SER A 295 17.05 16.14 -8.63
N GLY A 296 18.02 15.52 -9.28
CA GLY A 296 19.02 14.65 -8.64
C GLY A 296 18.49 13.27 -8.23
N LEU A 297 17.33 12.88 -8.73
CA LEU A 297 16.71 11.59 -8.48
C LEU A 297 17.06 10.60 -9.61
N ALA A 298 17.08 9.30 -9.30
CA ALA A 298 17.42 8.30 -10.28
C ALA A 298 16.32 8.17 -11.36
N GLU A 299 16.74 7.93 -12.59
CA GLU A 299 15.87 7.66 -13.74
C GLU A 299 16.40 6.47 -14.54
N ILE A 300 15.50 5.60 -15.04
CA ILE A 300 15.87 4.40 -15.82
C ILE A 300 15.53 4.59 -17.29
N SER A 301 16.55 4.56 -18.17
CA SER A 301 16.34 4.51 -19.62
C SER A 301 15.75 3.16 -20.03
N VAL A 302 14.56 3.22 -20.67
CA VAL A 302 13.86 2.03 -21.15
C VAL A 302 14.66 1.31 -22.26
N GLU A 303 15.37 2.06 -23.11
CA GLU A 303 16.14 1.53 -24.24
C GLU A 303 17.38 0.78 -23.77
N LYS A 304 18.00 1.22 -22.68
CA LYS A 304 19.22 0.61 -22.13
C LYS A 304 18.93 -0.48 -21.10
N CYS A 305 17.75 -0.46 -20.47
CA CYS A 305 17.40 -1.37 -19.40
C CYS A 305 17.13 -2.79 -19.89
N VAL A 306 17.98 -3.73 -19.50
CA VAL A 306 17.83 -5.16 -19.83
C VAL A 306 16.93 -5.91 -18.83
N ARG A 307 16.24 -5.22 -17.94
CA ARG A 307 15.30 -5.77 -16.94
C ARG A 307 15.90 -6.87 -16.04
N CYS A 308 17.17 -6.80 -15.72
CA CYS A 308 17.86 -7.82 -14.89
C CYS A 308 17.48 -7.77 -13.41
N GLY A 309 16.82 -6.72 -12.93
CA GLY A 309 16.33 -6.58 -11.56
C GLY A 309 17.37 -6.27 -10.48
N TYR A 310 18.69 -6.22 -10.79
CA TYR A 310 19.75 -6.07 -9.79
C TYR A 310 19.71 -4.75 -9.01
N CYS A 311 19.04 -3.72 -9.53
CA CYS A 311 18.89 -2.43 -8.88
C CYS A 311 17.83 -2.42 -7.76
N ALA A 312 16.81 -3.29 -7.85
CA ALA A 312 15.71 -3.28 -6.89
C ALA A 312 16.12 -3.72 -5.47
N PRO A 313 16.86 -4.83 -5.26
CA PRO A 313 17.27 -5.26 -3.92
C PRO A 313 18.19 -4.28 -3.19
N VAL A 314 18.97 -3.47 -3.94
CA VAL A 314 19.95 -2.53 -3.34
C VAL A 314 19.36 -1.14 -3.09
N CYS A 315 18.13 -0.88 -3.47
CA CYS A 315 17.47 0.40 -3.21
C CYS A 315 16.99 0.46 -1.75
N PRO A 316 17.56 1.33 -0.89
CA PRO A 316 17.12 1.41 0.50
C PRO A 316 15.70 2.01 0.62
N ALA A 317 15.36 2.96 -0.25
CA ALA A 317 14.06 3.63 -0.29
C ALA A 317 12.97 2.83 -1.02
N ARG A 318 13.30 1.68 -1.65
CA ARG A 318 12.35 0.84 -2.41
C ARG A 318 11.70 1.52 -3.62
N ALA A 319 12.33 2.55 -4.12
CA ALA A 319 11.85 3.32 -5.26
C ALA A 319 11.92 2.58 -6.61
N ILE A 320 12.55 1.40 -6.70
CA ILE A 320 12.63 0.63 -7.95
C ILE A 320 11.43 -0.31 -8.04
N VAL A 321 10.56 -0.04 -9.01
CA VAL A 321 9.32 -0.81 -9.25
C VAL A 321 9.30 -1.40 -10.66
N PHE A 322 8.56 -2.49 -10.83
CA PHE A 322 8.38 -3.17 -12.11
C PHE A 322 6.89 -3.16 -12.50
N LEU A 323 6.53 -2.24 -13.39
CA LEU A 323 5.15 -1.92 -13.77
C LEU A 323 4.89 -2.11 -15.27
#